data_1229f658b7b2a574ea7cabc5299bb97a
#
_entry.id   1229f658b7b2a574ea7cabc5299bb97a
#
_cell.length_a   1.000
_cell.length_b   1.000
_cell.length_c   1.000
_cell.angle_alpha   90.00
_cell.angle_beta   90.00
_cell.angle_gamma   90.00
#
_symmetry.space_group_name_H-M   'P 1'
#
loop_
_entity.id
_entity.type
_entity.pdbx_description
1 polymer ?
#
loop_
_entity_poly.entity_id
_entity_poly.type
_entity_poly.pdbx_seq_one_letter_code
_entity_poly.pdbx_strand_id
1 'polypeptide(L)'
;MKKILLLLTIFIVFVAFAQRSCGTDNVMNNYYKQFPEKKAYSQELRKYLSDAKNLRKSSRISSVITIPVVVHVLYKNATQNISNSQILSQIEVLNKDFRKQNADFSSVVPLEFQSDAADLEIAFCLATKDPNGNATTGIERKSVSSGFTLGNDYFTSSGLVAWDTTKYLNIWVGVMDGIDANGESWVGTLGFAYLPDSAGQAFDGVVISYDAFGTIGTASAPFNKGRTATHEIGHYFGLNHPWGEAIYGNSPN
;
A
#
# COMPACT_ATOMS: atom_id res chain seq x y z
N MET A 1 -10.84 -29.34 -37.53
CA MET A 1 -11.33 -29.24 -36.16
C MET A 1 -10.23 -29.33 -35.07
N LYS A 2 -9.30 -30.32 -35.13
CA LYS A 2 -8.20 -30.45 -34.14
C LYS A 2 -7.22 -29.23 -34.07
N LYS A 3 -6.97 -28.54 -35.19
CA LYS A 3 -6.06 -27.38 -35.27
C LYS A 3 -6.66 -26.10 -34.65
N ILE A 4 -8.00 -25.95 -34.68
CA ILE A 4 -8.70 -24.82 -34.10
C ILE A 4 -8.73 -24.94 -32.54
N LEU A 5 -8.85 -26.17 -32.03
CA LEU A 5 -8.84 -26.45 -30.62
C LEU A 5 -7.46 -26.15 -29.99
N LEU A 6 -6.37 -26.41 -30.72
CA LEU A 6 -5.00 -26.10 -30.26
C LEU A 6 -4.73 -24.57 -30.16
N LEU A 7 -5.29 -23.80 -31.12
CA LEU A 7 -5.18 -22.33 -31.09
C LEU A 7 -5.99 -21.72 -29.93
N LEU A 8 -7.13 -22.27 -29.57
CA LEU A 8 -7.94 -21.82 -28.46
C LEU A 8 -7.28 -22.10 -27.11
N THR A 9 -6.60 -23.23 -26.96
CA THR A 9 -5.87 -23.58 -25.73
C THR A 9 -4.63 -22.72 -25.54
N ILE A 10 -3.94 -22.30 -26.60
CA ILE A 10 -2.79 -21.39 -26.52
C ILE A 10 -3.24 -19.99 -26.10
N PHE A 11 -4.41 -19.54 -26.54
CA PHE A 11 -4.95 -18.22 -26.14
C PHE A 11 -5.39 -18.15 -24.67
N ILE A 12 -5.86 -19.26 -24.11
CA ILE A 12 -6.27 -19.33 -22.69
C ILE A 12 -5.05 -19.31 -21.76
N VAL A 13 -3.91 -19.85 -22.17
CA VAL A 13 -2.69 -19.86 -21.35
C VAL A 13 -2.05 -18.45 -21.23
N PHE A 14 -2.25 -17.57 -22.21
CA PHE A 14 -1.69 -16.21 -22.17
C PHE A 14 -2.43 -15.23 -21.24
N VAL A 15 -3.65 -15.52 -20.83
CA VAL A 15 -4.44 -14.64 -19.94
C VAL A 15 -4.15 -14.90 -18.45
N ALA A 16 -3.50 -16.01 -18.10
CA ALA A 16 -3.30 -16.43 -16.72
C ALA A 16 -2.08 -15.80 -15.99
N PHE A 17 -1.24 -15.00 -16.66
CA PHE A 17 0.02 -14.50 -16.08
C PHE A 17 0.02 -13.05 -15.61
N ALA A 18 -1.12 -12.37 -15.57
CA ALA A 18 -1.15 -10.92 -15.26
C ALA A 18 -1.77 -10.54 -13.92
N GLN A 19 -2.00 -11.47 -13.01
CA GLN A 19 -2.58 -11.13 -11.71
C GLN A 19 -1.48 -10.81 -10.71
N ARG A 20 -1.17 -9.51 -10.57
CA ARG A 20 -0.39 -8.99 -9.45
C ARG A 20 -1.32 -8.79 -8.25
N SER A 21 -0.81 -8.97 -7.02
CA SER A 21 -1.60 -9.03 -5.80
C SER A 21 -1.19 -7.99 -4.76
N CYS A 22 -2.10 -7.74 -3.82
CA CYS A 22 -1.82 -7.09 -2.54
C CYS A 22 -1.26 -8.13 -1.56
N GLY A 23 -0.20 -7.78 -0.84
CA GLY A 23 0.44 -8.65 0.13
C GLY A 23 -0.03 -8.48 1.58
N THR A 24 -0.97 -7.56 1.84
CA THR A 24 -1.42 -7.21 3.20
C THR A 24 -1.95 -8.42 3.97
N ASP A 25 -2.76 -9.28 3.35
CA ASP A 25 -3.27 -10.48 4.03
C ASP A 25 -2.13 -11.42 4.47
N ASN A 26 -1.08 -11.56 3.66
CA ASN A 26 0.07 -12.40 3.98
C ASN A 26 0.86 -11.85 5.17
N VAL A 27 1.21 -10.56 5.17
CA VAL A 27 1.96 -9.95 6.28
C VAL A 27 1.16 -9.94 7.57
N MET A 28 -0.15 -9.66 7.50
CA MET A 28 -1.03 -9.68 8.68
C MET A 28 -1.24 -11.09 9.23
N ASN A 29 -1.39 -12.10 8.37
CA ASN A 29 -1.47 -13.48 8.82
C ASN A 29 -0.19 -13.92 9.55
N ASN A 30 0.99 -13.54 9.05
CA ASN A 30 2.26 -13.83 9.70
C ASN A 30 2.42 -13.05 11.01
N TYR A 31 1.99 -11.79 11.05
CA TYR A 31 1.95 -10.97 12.25
C TYR A 31 1.07 -11.61 13.35
N TYR A 32 -0.14 -12.03 13.01
CA TYR A 32 -1.06 -12.65 13.95
C TYR A 32 -0.64 -14.06 14.40
N LYS A 33 0.16 -14.78 13.60
CA LYS A 33 0.79 -16.03 14.08
C LYS A 33 1.82 -15.77 15.19
N GLN A 34 2.55 -14.65 15.09
CA GLN A 34 3.55 -14.25 16.09
C GLN A 34 2.91 -13.58 17.31
N PHE A 35 1.81 -12.85 17.12
CA PHE A 35 1.12 -12.05 18.13
C PHE A 35 -0.40 -12.33 18.11
N PRO A 36 -0.84 -13.51 18.59
CA PRO A 36 -2.26 -13.92 18.52
C PRO A 36 -3.22 -12.94 19.23
N GLU A 37 -2.76 -12.30 20.32
CA GLU A 37 -3.52 -11.29 21.07
C GLU A 37 -3.86 -10.05 20.21
N LYS A 38 -3.02 -9.73 19.23
CA LYS A 38 -3.25 -8.59 18.31
C LYS A 38 -4.41 -8.86 17.37
N LYS A 39 -4.62 -10.12 16.97
CA LYS A 39 -5.79 -10.50 16.17
C LYS A 39 -7.10 -10.27 16.94
N ALA A 40 -7.15 -10.67 18.21
CA ALA A 40 -8.31 -10.43 19.06
C ALA A 40 -8.56 -8.93 19.25
N TYR A 41 -7.52 -8.15 19.51
CA TYR A 41 -7.61 -6.69 19.61
C TYR A 41 -8.12 -6.04 18.32
N SER A 42 -7.64 -6.48 17.17
CA SER A 42 -8.09 -5.99 15.85
C SER A 42 -9.60 -6.23 15.65
N GLN A 43 -10.09 -7.42 16.01
CA GLN A 43 -11.52 -7.75 15.92
C GLN A 43 -12.37 -6.89 16.86
N GLU A 44 -11.89 -6.67 18.10
CA GLU A 44 -12.57 -5.81 19.07
C GLU A 44 -12.62 -4.35 18.60
N LEU A 45 -11.49 -3.83 18.09
CA LEU A 45 -11.40 -2.48 17.52
C LEU A 45 -12.38 -2.29 16.35
N ARG A 46 -12.44 -3.25 15.44
CA ARG A 46 -13.40 -3.22 14.31
C ARG A 46 -14.85 -3.19 14.79
N LYS A 47 -15.18 -4.02 15.77
CA LYS A 47 -16.51 -4.02 16.38
C LYS A 47 -16.82 -2.66 17.00
N TYR A 48 -15.89 -2.11 17.79
CA TYR A 48 -16.04 -0.78 18.39
C TYR A 48 -16.27 0.31 17.33
N LEU A 49 -15.48 0.30 16.24
CA LEU A 49 -15.62 1.27 15.15
C LEU A 49 -16.95 1.11 14.40
N SER A 50 -17.43 -0.10 14.19
CA SER A 50 -18.72 -0.39 13.60
C SER A 50 -19.86 0.15 14.48
N ASP A 51 -19.79 -0.09 15.78
CA ASP A 51 -20.77 0.41 16.76
C ASP A 51 -20.73 1.94 16.86
N ALA A 52 -19.52 2.54 16.85
CA ALA A 52 -19.33 3.99 16.90
C ALA A 52 -19.86 4.71 15.65
N LYS A 53 -19.90 4.05 14.49
CA LYS A 53 -20.50 4.59 13.26
C LYS A 53 -21.97 4.97 13.47
N ASN A 54 -22.70 4.23 14.30
CA ASN A 54 -24.09 4.51 14.64
C ASN A 54 -24.26 5.67 15.65
N LEU A 55 -23.21 6.00 16.38
CA LEU A 55 -23.23 7.05 17.43
C LEU A 55 -22.77 8.42 16.90
N ARG A 56 -21.99 8.48 15.82
CA ARG A 56 -21.43 9.72 15.28
C ARG A 56 -22.19 10.23 14.05
N LYS A 57 -23.38 10.79 14.26
CA LYS A 57 -24.05 11.58 13.23
C LYS A 57 -23.54 13.02 13.06
N SER A 58 -22.59 13.49 13.88
CA SER A 58 -22.12 14.87 13.76
C SER A 58 -20.80 15.12 14.48
N SER A 59 -19.73 15.05 13.78
CA SER A 59 -18.56 15.91 14.01
C SER A 59 -17.70 15.82 12.78
N ARG A 60 -18.01 16.62 11.74
CA ARG A 60 -17.08 16.88 10.66
C ARG A 60 -15.85 17.53 11.29
N ILE A 61 -14.68 16.96 11.05
CA ILE A 61 -13.41 17.63 11.26
C ILE A 61 -13.48 18.88 10.36
N SER A 62 -13.35 20.07 10.94
CA SER A 62 -13.49 21.32 10.18
C SER A 62 -12.23 21.73 9.41
N SER A 63 -11.20 20.89 9.42
CA SER A 63 -9.91 21.15 8.77
C SER A 63 -9.30 19.87 8.19
N VAL A 64 -8.64 20.00 7.04
CA VAL A 64 -7.88 18.92 6.41
C VAL A 64 -6.72 18.53 7.31
N ILE A 65 -6.61 17.23 7.60
CA ILE A 65 -5.47 16.67 8.32
C ILE A 65 -4.34 16.43 7.32
N THR A 66 -3.19 17.06 7.51
CA THR A 66 -2.02 16.83 6.66
C THR A 66 -1.06 15.87 7.34
N ILE A 67 -0.73 14.78 6.65
CA ILE A 67 0.17 13.72 7.12
C ILE A 67 1.54 13.91 6.47
N PRO A 68 2.61 14.13 7.27
CA PRO A 68 3.97 14.14 6.76
C PRO A 68 4.39 12.73 6.30
N VAL A 69 4.90 12.62 5.08
CA VAL A 69 5.34 11.37 4.47
C VAL A 69 6.86 11.37 4.33
N VAL A 70 7.50 10.25 4.64
CA VAL A 70 8.86 9.96 4.21
C VAL A 70 8.84 8.79 3.22
N VAL A 71 9.56 8.94 2.11
CA VAL A 71 9.69 7.90 1.08
C VAL A 71 11.10 7.33 1.12
N HIS A 72 11.20 6.06 1.45
CA HIS A 72 12.44 5.29 1.54
C HIS A 72 12.64 4.49 0.25
N VAL A 73 13.51 4.95 -0.65
CA VAL A 73 13.80 4.28 -1.92
C VAL A 73 14.93 3.29 -1.75
N LEU A 74 14.63 2.00 -1.89
CA LEU A 74 15.56 0.88 -1.79
C LEU A 74 15.79 0.30 -3.19
N TYR A 75 17.03 0.40 -3.71
CA TYR A 75 17.29 0.06 -5.10
C TYR A 75 18.52 -0.82 -5.28
N LYS A 76 18.43 -1.84 -6.15
CA LYS A 76 19.52 -2.71 -6.57
C LYS A 76 20.24 -2.18 -7.81
N ASN A 77 19.59 -1.32 -8.59
CA ASN A 77 20.12 -0.72 -9.82
C ASN A 77 19.53 0.66 -10.10
N ALA A 78 20.05 1.36 -11.10
CA ALA A 78 19.64 2.72 -11.42
C ALA A 78 18.16 2.87 -11.81
N THR A 79 17.57 1.87 -12.46
CA THR A 79 16.15 1.89 -12.86
C THR A 79 15.23 1.90 -11.64
N GLN A 80 15.59 1.19 -10.58
CA GLN A 80 14.81 1.11 -9.35
C GLN A 80 14.99 2.34 -8.45
N ASN A 81 16.02 3.16 -8.70
CA ASN A 81 16.22 4.43 -8.03
C ASN A 81 15.31 5.51 -8.64
N ILE A 82 14.02 5.39 -8.38
CA ILE A 82 12.99 6.22 -8.98
C ILE A 82 13.23 7.73 -8.76
N SER A 83 12.82 8.55 -9.72
CA SER A 83 13.04 10.00 -9.67
C SER A 83 12.18 10.70 -8.61
N ASN A 84 12.60 11.88 -8.17
CA ASN A 84 11.79 12.74 -7.31
C ASN A 84 10.47 13.12 -7.99
N SER A 85 10.46 13.33 -9.30
CA SER A 85 9.23 13.62 -10.05
C SER A 85 8.22 12.48 -9.99
N GLN A 86 8.70 11.22 -10.03
CA GLN A 86 7.83 10.04 -9.86
C GLN A 86 7.24 9.99 -8.45
N ILE A 87 8.04 10.29 -7.42
CA ILE A 87 7.57 10.36 -6.03
C ILE A 87 6.52 11.47 -5.87
N LEU A 88 6.78 12.66 -6.40
CA LEU A 88 5.83 13.76 -6.33
C LEU A 88 4.51 13.45 -7.05
N SER A 89 4.56 12.73 -8.17
CA SER A 89 3.34 12.28 -8.87
C SER A 89 2.50 11.34 -8.01
N GLN A 90 3.12 10.53 -7.15
CA GLN A 90 2.39 9.70 -6.19
C GLN A 90 1.71 10.52 -5.10
N ILE A 91 2.42 11.49 -4.52
CA ILE A 91 1.83 12.39 -3.50
C ILE A 91 0.63 13.16 -4.09
N GLU A 92 0.72 13.57 -5.35
CA GLU A 92 -0.40 14.23 -6.04
C GLU A 92 -1.61 13.29 -6.17
N VAL A 93 -1.40 12.01 -6.54
CA VAL A 93 -2.49 11.01 -6.61
C VAL A 93 -3.13 10.81 -5.24
N LEU A 94 -2.34 10.61 -4.20
CA LEU A 94 -2.85 10.44 -2.84
C LEU A 94 -3.73 11.62 -2.42
N ASN A 95 -3.29 12.85 -2.67
CA ASN A 95 -4.05 14.04 -2.36
C ASN A 95 -5.38 14.14 -3.11
N LYS A 96 -5.42 13.69 -4.38
CA LYS A 96 -6.65 13.66 -5.17
C LYS A 96 -7.61 12.57 -4.67
N ASP A 97 -7.09 11.38 -4.42
CA ASP A 97 -7.91 10.22 -4.05
C ASP A 97 -8.53 10.38 -2.67
N PHE A 98 -7.73 10.73 -1.66
CA PHE A 98 -8.20 10.90 -0.28
C PHE A 98 -9.07 12.14 -0.07
N ARG A 99 -9.10 13.05 -1.04
CA ARG A 99 -9.98 14.22 -1.10
C ARG A 99 -11.14 14.08 -2.08
N LYS A 100 -11.36 12.88 -2.65
CA LYS A 100 -12.39 12.62 -3.68
C LYS A 100 -12.32 13.63 -4.85
N GLN A 101 -11.10 14.00 -5.26
CA GLN A 101 -10.83 14.98 -6.33
C GLN A 101 -10.22 14.34 -7.58
N ASN A 102 -10.20 13.00 -7.65
CA ASN A 102 -9.71 12.26 -8.80
C ASN A 102 -10.66 12.42 -9.99
N ALA A 103 -10.12 12.87 -11.12
CA ALA A 103 -10.91 13.20 -12.33
C ALA A 103 -11.64 11.99 -12.94
N ASP A 104 -11.14 10.78 -12.69
CA ASP A 104 -11.73 9.53 -13.19
C ASP A 104 -12.80 8.93 -12.26
N PHE A 105 -13.15 9.59 -11.15
CA PHE A 105 -14.09 9.08 -10.15
C PHE A 105 -15.41 8.60 -10.78
N SER A 106 -16.06 9.45 -11.57
CA SER A 106 -17.38 9.14 -12.16
C SER A 106 -17.33 8.05 -13.25
N SER A 107 -16.15 7.80 -13.84
CA SER A 107 -15.99 6.78 -14.88
C SER A 107 -15.48 5.43 -14.34
N VAL A 108 -14.85 5.42 -13.16
CA VAL A 108 -14.24 4.22 -12.55
C VAL A 108 -15.11 3.65 -11.44
N VAL A 109 -15.74 4.52 -10.64
CA VAL A 109 -16.61 4.06 -9.55
C VAL A 109 -18.01 3.80 -10.11
N PRO A 110 -18.56 2.57 -9.98
CA PRO A 110 -19.94 2.27 -10.37
C PRO A 110 -20.92 3.22 -9.71
N LEU A 111 -21.99 3.57 -10.44
CA LEU A 111 -22.96 4.59 -10.02
C LEU A 111 -23.56 4.29 -8.65
N GLU A 112 -23.79 3.01 -8.38
CA GLU A 112 -24.37 2.50 -7.13
C GLU A 112 -23.52 2.86 -5.90
N PHE A 113 -22.18 2.97 -6.08
CA PHE A 113 -21.24 3.25 -4.99
C PHE A 113 -20.76 4.70 -4.93
N GLN A 114 -21.13 5.54 -5.90
CA GLN A 114 -20.65 6.93 -5.95
C GLN A 114 -21.16 7.76 -4.76
N SER A 115 -22.36 7.46 -4.26
CA SER A 115 -22.94 8.12 -3.08
C SER A 115 -22.23 7.74 -1.77
N ASP A 116 -21.59 6.57 -1.73
CA ASP A 116 -20.94 6.05 -0.53
C ASP A 116 -19.48 6.55 -0.42
N ALA A 117 -18.92 7.02 -1.52
CA ALA A 117 -17.55 7.56 -1.53
C ALA A 117 -17.47 8.87 -0.75
N ALA A 118 -16.56 8.92 0.21
CA ALA A 118 -16.33 10.07 1.07
C ALA A 118 -15.09 10.87 0.66
N ASP A 119 -15.12 12.19 0.89
CA ASP A 119 -13.89 12.99 1.08
C ASP A 119 -13.40 12.70 2.50
N LEU A 120 -12.20 12.10 2.63
CA LEU A 120 -11.63 11.73 3.92
C LEU A 120 -11.01 12.91 4.66
N GLU A 121 -10.93 14.09 4.02
CA GLU A 121 -10.32 15.30 4.56
C GLU A 121 -8.86 15.08 5.01
N ILE A 122 -8.14 14.15 4.36
CA ILE A 122 -6.74 13.83 4.58
C ILE A 122 -5.92 14.32 3.39
N ALA A 123 -4.80 14.97 3.66
CA ALA A 123 -3.78 15.36 2.68
C ALA A 123 -2.42 14.80 3.08
N PHE A 124 -1.54 14.65 2.11
CA PHE A 124 -0.18 14.13 2.28
C PHE A 124 0.82 15.16 1.78
N CYS A 125 1.91 15.35 2.50
CA CYS A 125 3.05 16.14 2.05
C CYS A 125 4.36 15.42 2.37
N LEU A 126 5.37 15.58 1.54
CA LEU A 126 6.71 15.12 1.92
C LEU A 126 7.17 15.88 3.16
N ALA A 127 7.80 15.14 4.10
CA ALA A 127 8.34 15.73 5.31
C ALA A 127 9.42 16.78 4.98
N THR A 128 9.35 17.92 5.64
CA THR A 128 10.33 19.02 5.51
C THR A 128 11.35 19.06 6.63
N LYS A 129 11.10 18.27 7.70
CA LYS A 129 12.03 18.05 8.81
C LYS A 129 12.20 16.57 9.06
N ASP A 130 13.43 16.14 9.33
CA ASP A 130 13.73 14.79 9.76
C ASP A 130 13.42 14.57 11.24
N PRO A 131 13.53 13.34 11.81
CA PRO A 131 13.28 13.09 13.23
C PRO A 131 14.15 13.89 14.20
N ASN A 132 15.31 14.39 13.75
CA ASN A 132 16.24 15.22 14.52
C ASN A 132 15.94 16.73 14.38
N GLY A 133 14.93 17.10 13.57
CA GLY A 133 14.52 18.49 13.32
C GLY A 133 15.31 19.19 12.19
N ASN A 134 16.22 18.50 11.49
CA ASN A 134 16.96 19.06 10.37
C ASN A 134 16.08 19.16 9.11
N ALA A 135 16.40 20.11 8.24
CA ALA A 135 15.73 20.25 6.96
C ALA A 135 15.97 19.00 6.06
N THR A 136 14.90 18.53 5.40
CA THR A 136 14.93 17.35 4.53
C THR A 136 13.99 17.53 3.36
N THR A 137 14.15 16.68 2.34
CA THR A 137 13.20 16.54 1.22
C THR A 137 12.10 15.51 1.50
N GLY A 138 12.16 14.79 2.64
CA GLY A 138 11.27 13.66 2.91
C GLY A 138 11.53 12.43 2.05
N ILE A 139 12.72 12.36 1.40
CA ILE A 139 13.11 11.25 0.52
C ILE A 139 14.46 10.74 0.96
N GLU A 140 14.53 9.47 1.33
CA GLU A 140 15.78 8.75 1.61
C GLU A 140 16.04 7.72 0.51
N ARG A 141 17.31 7.46 0.24
CA ARG A 141 17.73 6.55 -0.82
C ARG A 141 18.86 5.66 -0.36
N LYS A 142 18.72 4.35 -0.60
CA LYS A 142 19.78 3.41 -0.27
C LYS A 142 19.94 2.36 -1.37
N SER A 143 21.17 2.20 -1.83
CA SER A 143 21.54 1.05 -2.65
C SER A 143 21.62 -0.18 -1.74
N VAL A 144 20.94 -1.26 -2.14
CA VAL A 144 20.89 -2.52 -1.40
C VAL A 144 21.53 -3.64 -2.20
N SER A 145 21.92 -4.73 -1.53
CA SER A 145 22.55 -5.89 -2.16
C SER A 145 21.60 -6.63 -3.09
N SER A 146 22.13 -7.45 -3.99
CA SER A 146 21.31 -8.29 -4.89
C SER A 146 20.42 -9.29 -4.14
N GLY A 147 20.86 -9.75 -2.98
CA GLY A 147 20.11 -10.68 -2.11
C GLY A 147 19.10 -9.99 -1.19
N PHE A 148 19.01 -8.67 -1.19
CA PHE A 148 18.04 -7.94 -0.39
C PHE A 148 16.61 -8.26 -0.84
N THR A 149 15.71 -8.51 0.12
CA THR A 149 14.29 -8.78 -0.14
C THR A 149 13.43 -7.70 0.51
N LEU A 150 12.67 -6.96 -0.28
CA LEU A 150 11.83 -5.88 0.20
C LEU A 150 10.74 -6.38 1.18
N GLY A 151 10.29 -7.63 1.04
CA GLY A 151 9.28 -8.23 1.92
C GLY A 151 9.72 -8.38 3.39
N ASN A 152 11.02 -8.49 3.68
CA ASN A 152 11.53 -8.77 5.05
C ASN A 152 12.42 -7.68 5.62
N ASP A 153 13.29 -7.10 4.78
CA ASP A 153 14.45 -6.35 5.25
C ASP A 153 14.27 -4.83 5.14
N TYR A 154 13.14 -4.37 4.60
CA TYR A 154 12.94 -2.96 4.23
C TYR A 154 13.14 -1.99 5.40
N PHE A 155 12.73 -2.36 6.62
CA PHE A 155 12.78 -1.54 7.84
C PHE A 155 14.02 -1.81 8.70
N THR A 156 14.88 -2.75 8.32
CA THR A 156 16.09 -3.11 9.07
C THR A 156 17.28 -2.21 8.68
N SER A 157 18.43 -2.43 9.34
CA SER A 157 19.69 -1.78 8.95
C SER A 157 20.17 -2.17 7.55
N SER A 158 19.70 -3.28 6.99
CA SER A 158 19.94 -3.67 5.59
C SER A 158 19.13 -2.80 4.61
N GLY A 159 17.93 -2.40 5.00
CA GLY A 159 17.08 -1.42 4.33
C GLY A 159 17.24 -0.02 4.90
N LEU A 160 16.13 0.70 5.08
CA LEU A 160 16.04 2.01 5.71
C LEU A 160 15.07 1.94 6.89
N VAL A 161 15.57 2.26 8.07
CA VAL A 161 14.80 2.22 9.32
C VAL A 161 13.66 3.24 9.25
N ALA A 162 12.50 2.88 9.80
CA ALA A 162 11.37 3.79 9.89
C ALA A 162 11.73 5.07 10.65
N TRP A 163 11.21 6.20 10.17
CA TRP A 163 11.13 7.40 10.99
C TRP A 163 10.03 7.24 12.03
N ASP A 164 10.03 8.06 13.07
CA ASP A 164 9.04 8.05 14.16
C ASP A 164 7.60 7.89 13.61
N THR A 165 7.05 6.68 13.72
CA THR A 165 5.75 6.30 13.15
C THR A 165 4.57 7.06 13.80
N THR A 166 4.81 7.73 14.92
CA THR A 166 3.81 8.61 15.55
C THR A 166 3.71 9.99 14.89
N LYS A 167 4.65 10.31 13.98
CA LYS A 167 4.76 11.62 13.33
C LYS A 167 4.81 11.55 11.81
N TYR A 168 5.25 10.43 11.26
CA TYR A 168 5.47 10.26 9.82
C TYR A 168 4.81 8.99 9.30
N LEU A 169 4.16 9.09 8.16
CA LEU A 169 3.84 7.92 7.36
C LEU A 169 5.10 7.50 6.60
N ASN A 170 5.61 6.31 6.91
CA ASN A 170 6.75 5.70 6.22
C ASN A 170 6.27 4.93 5.00
N ILE A 171 6.82 5.22 3.83
CA ILE A 171 6.56 4.50 2.59
C ILE A 171 7.88 3.97 2.04
N TRP A 172 8.04 2.66 1.98
CA TRP A 172 9.20 2.03 1.33
C TRP A 172 8.87 1.68 -0.11
N VAL A 173 9.80 1.99 -1.00
CA VAL A 173 9.66 1.73 -2.44
C VAL A 173 10.87 0.97 -2.93
N GLY A 174 10.64 -0.16 -3.60
CA GLY A 174 11.71 -0.98 -4.14
C GLY A 174 11.18 -2.12 -4.99
N VAL A 175 12.00 -3.14 -5.25
CA VAL A 175 11.58 -4.30 -6.02
C VAL A 175 10.95 -5.36 -5.11
N MET A 176 9.75 -5.81 -5.49
CA MET A 176 9.06 -6.93 -4.85
C MET A 176 9.51 -8.23 -5.52
N ASP A 177 10.55 -8.82 -5.00
CA ASP A 177 11.14 -10.08 -5.50
C ASP A 177 11.57 -10.98 -4.33
N GLY A 178 11.94 -12.22 -4.68
CA GLY A 178 12.48 -13.18 -3.73
C GLY A 178 11.40 -13.95 -2.95
N ILE A 179 11.89 -14.73 -2.02
CA ILE A 179 11.12 -15.54 -1.09
C ILE A 179 11.49 -15.10 0.32
N ASP A 180 10.52 -14.87 1.18
CA ASP A 180 10.76 -14.45 2.55
C ASP A 180 11.18 -15.61 3.46
N ALA A 181 11.51 -15.30 4.72
CA ALA A 181 11.90 -16.30 5.72
C ALA A 181 10.81 -17.33 6.04
N ASN A 182 9.55 -17.04 5.70
CA ASN A 182 8.42 -17.94 5.87
C ASN A 182 8.15 -18.81 4.62
N GLY A 183 8.95 -18.64 3.55
CA GLY A 183 8.78 -19.34 2.28
C GLY A 183 7.77 -18.69 1.33
N GLU A 184 7.26 -17.50 1.63
CA GLU A 184 6.30 -16.78 0.80
C GLU A 184 7.01 -16.05 -0.34
N SER A 185 6.50 -16.17 -1.57
CA SER A 185 7.02 -15.48 -2.75
C SER A 185 6.43 -14.07 -2.86
N TRP A 186 7.30 -13.08 -2.99
CA TRP A 186 6.93 -11.69 -3.23
C TRP A 186 6.84 -11.32 -4.71
N VAL A 187 7.18 -12.26 -5.61
CA VAL A 187 7.10 -12.05 -7.06
C VAL A 187 5.64 -11.83 -7.47
N GLY A 188 5.37 -10.70 -8.12
CA GLY A 188 4.01 -10.33 -8.54
C GLY A 188 3.20 -9.55 -7.48
N THR A 189 3.76 -9.31 -6.30
CA THR A 189 3.15 -8.41 -5.31
C THR A 189 3.38 -6.96 -5.71
N LEU A 190 2.33 -6.14 -5.64
CA LEU A 190 2.39 -4.70 -5.95
C LEU A 190 2.74 -3.87 -4.73
N GLY A 191 2.26 -4.28 -3.57
CA GLY A 191 2.46 -3.61 -2.31
C GLY A 191 1.82 -4.35 -1.15
N PHE A 192 2.05 -3.85 0.04
CA PHE A 192 1.37 -4.24 1.25
C PHE A 192 1.44 -3.13 2.30
N ALA A 193 0.54 -3.18 3.26
CA ALA A 193 0.58 -2.37 4.47
C ALA A 193 0.29 -3.24 5.69
N TYR A 194 0.74 -2.80 6.85
CA TYR A 194 0.27 -3.35 8.11
C TYR A 194 -0.97 -2.59 8.57
N LEU A 195 -1.92 -3.30 9.19
CA LEU A 195 -3.14 -2.71 9.73
C LEU A 195 -2.84 -1.93 11.04
N PRO A 196 -3.74 -1.03 11.49
CA PRO A 196 -3.51 -0.14 12.64
C PRO A 196 -3.15 -0.83 13.97
N ASP A 197 -3.46 -2.11 14.13
CA ASP A 197 -3.09 -2.90 15.30
C ASP A 197 -1.59 -3.22 15.41
N SER A 198 -0.83 -2.95 14.34
CA SER A 198 0.63 -2.99 14.32
C SER A 198 1.29 -1.61 14.53
N ALA A 199 0.51 -0.57 14.78
CA ALA A 199 1.02 0.80 14.91
C ALA A 199 2.15 0.90 15.94
N GLY A 200 3.18 1.67 15.61
CA GLY A 200 4.36 1.89 16.46
C GLY A 200 5.44 0.81 16.33
N GLN A 201 5.25 -0.22 15.51
CA GLN A 201 6.29 -1.21 15.23
C GLN A 201 7.34 -0.66 14.24
N ALA A 202 8.53 -1.22 14.23
CA ALA A 202 9.61 -0.81 13.32
C ALA A 202 9.26 -0.98 11.83
N PHE A 203 8.29 -1.82 11.52
CA PHE A 203 7.76 -2.09 10.18
C PHE A 203 6.46 -1.33 9.87
N ASP A 204 5.98 -0.47 10.76
CA ASP A 204 4.75 0.29 10.63
C ASP A 204 4.82 1.27 9.45
N GLY A 205 4.03 1.04 8.43
CA GLY A 205 3.99 1.81 7.21
C GLY A 205 3.52 1.02 6.00
N VAL A 206 3.91 1.49 4.82
CA VAL A 206 3.45 0.98 3.53
C VAL A 206 4.62 0.62 2.65
N VAL A 207 4.55 -0.51 1.94
CA VAL A 207 5.59 -1.00 1.04
C VAL A 207 5.01 -1.14 -0.36
N ILE A 208 5.66 -0.52 -1.36
CA ILE A 208 5.15 -0.48 -2.75
C ILE A 208 6.26 -0.87 -3.72
N SER A 209 5.91 -1.67 -4.74
CA SER A 209 6.80 -1.93 -5.87
C SER A 209 7.11 -0.66 -6.64
N TYR A 210 8.39 -0.45 -7.00
CA TYR A 210 8.85 0.77 -7.67
C TYR A 210 8.17 1.02 -9.02
N ASP A 211 7.68 -0.04 -9.69
CA ASP A 211 6.98 -0.01 -10.98
C ASP A 211 5.45 0.16 -10.86
N ALA A 212 4.96 0.23 -9.62
CA ALA A 212 3.56 0.50 -9.29
C ALA A 212 3.38 1.78 -8.44
N PHE A 213 4.45 2.57 -8.27
CA PHE A 213 4.47 3.80 -7.48
C PHE A 213 4.51 5.04 -8.38
N GLY A 214 3.52 5.92 -8.24
CA GLY A 214 3.39 7.13 -9.07
C GLY A 214 2.69 6.90 -10.42
N THR A 215 2.80 7.91 -11.30
CA THR A 215 2.12 7.90 -12.60
C THR A 215 3.06 8.09 -13.79
N ILE A 216 4.34 8.32 -13.54
CA ILE A 216 5.39 8.58 -14.54
C ILE A 216 6.65 7.76 -14.20
N GLY A 217 7.66 7.89 -15.04
CA GLY A 217 8.96 7.24 -14.81
C GLY A 217 8.88 5.72 -15.02
N THR A 218 9.20 4.95 -14.00
CA THR A 218 9.16 3.48 -14.04
C THR A 218 7.78 2.89 -13.79
N ALA A 219 6.79 3.71 -13.39
CA ALA A 219 5.43 3.24 -13.21
C ALA A 219 4.87 2.68 -14.53
N SER A 220 4.42 1.42 -14.52
CA SER A 220 4.05 0.67 -15.72
C SER A 220 2.57 0.28 -15.74
N ALA A 221 1.97 0.31 -16.95
CA ALA A 221 0.59 -0.13 -17.13
C ALA A 221 0.44 -1.64 -16.79
N PRO A 222 -0.70 -2.03 -16.19
CA PRO A 222 -1.89 -1.23 -15.85
C PRO A 222 -1.80 -0.53 -14.49
N PHE A 223 -0.67 -0.57 -13.77
CA PHE A 223 -0.50 -0.10 -12.38
C PHE A 223 0.09 1.33 -12.29
N ASN A 224 0.14 2.07 -13.40
CA ASN A 224 0.72 3.41 -13.51
C ASN A 224 -0.24 4.56 -13.19
N LYS A 225 -1.26 4.31 -12.39
CA LYS A 225 -2.20 5.36 -11.93
C LYS A 225 -1.99 5.78 -10.47
N GLY A 226 -0.94 5.27 -9.82
CA GLY A 226 -0.66 5.52 -8.40
C GLY A 226 -1.66 4.86 -7.43
N ARG A 227 -2.59 4.02 -7.93
CA ARG A 227 -3.67 3.45 -7.10
C ARG A 227 -3.22 2.31 -6.21
N THR A 228 -2.07 1.72 -6.46
CA THR A 228 -1.47 0.75 -5.53
C THR A 228 -1.20 1.42 -4.18
N ALA A 229 -0.53 2.56 -4.14
CA ALA A 229 -0.28 3.26 -2.88
C ALA A 229 -1.58 3.75 -2.22
N THR A 230 -2.57 4.21 -2.99
CA THR A 230 -3.90 4.57 -2.44
C THR A 230 -4.56 3.38 -1.75
N HIS A 231 -4.49 2.19 -2.36
CA HIS A 231 -5.02 0.94 -1.83
C HIS A 231 -4.31 0.53 -0.53
N GLU A 232 -2.99 0.49 -0.53
CA GLU A 232 -2.21 0.08 0.65
C GLU A 232 -2.34 1.09 1.81
N ILE A 233 -2.43 2.39 1.53
CA ILE A 233 -2.72 3.39 2.56
C ILE A 233 -4.15 3.23 3.10
N GLY A 234 -5.10 2.75 2.30
CA GLY A 234 -6.41 2.32 2.78
C GLY A 234 -6.30 1.24 3.85
N HIS A 235 -5.48 0.22 3.64
CA HIS A 235 -5.17 -0.81 4.65
C HIS A 235 -4.47 -0.23 5.87
N TYR A 236 -3.49 0.65 5.67
CA TYR A 236 -2.82 1.34 6.76
C TYR A 236 -3.79 2.10 7.67
N PHE A 237 -4.90 2.62 7.14
CA PHE A 237 -6.01 3.21 7.90
C PHE A 237 -7.08 2.23 8.36
N GLY A 238 -6.88 0.93 8.17
CA GLY A 238 -7.76 -0.13 8.68
C GLY A 238 -8.88 -0.57 7.75
N LEU A 239 -8.85 -0.17 6.47
CA LEU A 239 -9.80 -0.68 5.48
C LEU A 239 -9.40 -2.10 5.06
N ASN A 240 -10.38 -3.00 5.02
CA ASN A 240 -10.21 -4.35 4.49
C ASN A 240 -10.53 -4.41 3.00
N HIS A 241 -10.17 -5.51 2.36
CA HIS A 241 -10.67 -5.81 1.04
C HIS A 241 -12.21 -5.94 1.05
N PRO A 242 -12.93 -5.44 0.05
CA PRO A 242 -14.40 -5.51 0.00
C PRO A 242 -14.93 -6.94 -0.13
N TRP A 243 -14.08 -7.89 -0.53
CA TRP A 243 -14.43 -9.33 -0.63
C TRP A 243 -14.14 -10.11 0.66
N GLY A 244 -13.71 -9.44 1.75
CA GLY A 244 -13.38 -10.06 3.04
C GLY A 244 -11.93 -10.52 3.16
N GLU A 245 -11.60 -11.14 4.29
CA GLU A 245 -10.23 -11.59 4.65
C GLU A 245 -9.85 -12.95 4.06
N ALA A 246 -10.72 -13.59 3.29
CA ALA A 246 -10.42 -14.90 2.72
C ALA A 246 -9.57 -14.77 1.46
N ILE A 247 -8.48 -15.53 1.45
CA ILE A 247 -7.60 -15.75 0.31
C ILE A 247 -8.42 -16.39 -0.82
N TYR A 248 -9.27 -15.97 -1.50
CA TYR A 248 -10.15 -16.57 -2.55
C TYR A 248 -11.67 -16.47 -2.28
N GLY A 249 -12.16 -15.39 -1.66
CA GLY A 249 -13.58 -15.06 -1.78
C GLY A 249 -14.57 -16.01 -1.10
N ASN A 250 -14.14 -16.81 -0.14
CA ASN A 250 -14.95 -17.85 0.48
C ASN A 250 -15.33 -17.61 1.96
N SER A 251 -15.20 -16.40 2.48
CA SER A 251 -15.78 -16.06 3.78
C SER A 251 -16.82 -14.97 3.61
N PRO A 252 -18.06 -15.18 4.02
CA PRO A 252 -19.03 -14.10 4.16
C PRO A 252 -18.56 -13.16 5.29
N ASN A 253 -18.66 -11.86 5.06
CA ASN A 253 -18.51 -10.80 6.06
C ASN A 253 -19.50 -10.99 7.21
#